data_7cfae3536a0ef906a417108f4543cad9
#
_entry.id   7cfae3536a0ef906a417108f4543cad9
#
_cell.length_a   1.000
_cell.length_b   1.000
_cell.length_c   1.000
_cell.angle_alpha   90.00
_cell.angle_beta   90.00
_cell.angle_gamma   90.00
#
_symmetry.space_group_name_H-M   'P 1'
#
loop_
_entity.id
_entity.type
_entity.pdbx_description
1 polymer ?
#
loop_
_entity_poly.entity_id
_entity_poly.type
_entity_poly.pdbx_seq_one_letter_code
_entity_poly.pdbx_strand_id
1 'polypeptide(L)'
;MTASEAPAKLWTSDDLFALRPSKKVDRWLFRGELRESKVTKRYPSHSATVVNCAAIFFNWVRTLPLPRGRVYAGEVYFRIRQNPETNVGIDVALSTPAQKTQTKKKASFVDGAPLLAVEVLSPYDKVKDIDDAIEEYLDCGVAEVWIIDPYDETLTLYRKDREPAFYPKSDTFIGDPAVLPGLTFPIAELFQ
;
A
#
# COMPACT_ATOMS: atom_id res chain seq x y z
N MET A 1 -45.48 -3.33 -2.82
CA MET A 1 -44.53 -4.07 -3.69
C MET A 1 -43.25 -3.25 -3.69
N THR A 2 -42.25 -3.68 -2.89
CA THR A 2 -40.92 -3.07 -2.87
C THR A 2 -40.15 -3.54 -4.09
N ALA A 3 -39.77 -2.60 -4.94
CA ALA A 3 -38.92 -2.90 -6.06
C ALA A 3 -37.59 -3.51 -5.52
N SER A 4 -37.30 -4.74 -5.91
CA SER A 4 -36.00 -5.37 -5.66
C SER A 4 -34.99 -4.59 -6.49
N GLU A 5 -34.11 -3.80 -5.84
CA GLU A 5 -32.96 -3.22 -6.49
C GLU A 5 -32.10 -4.38 -7.03
N ALA A 6 -31.77 -4.31 -8.33
CA ALA A 6 -30.84 -5.25 -8.91
C ALA A 6 -29.50 -5.20 -8.15
N PRO A 7 -28.85 -6.33 -7.90
CA PRO A 7 -27.58 -6.34 -7.19
C PRO A 7 -26.57 -5.46 -7.92
N ALA A 8 -25.89 -4.59 -7.17
CA ALA A 8 -24.87 -3.70 -7.73
C ALA A 8 -23.79 -4.53 -8.45
N LYS A 9 -23.34 -4.05 -9.62
CA LYS A 9 -22.27 -4.72 -10.37
C LYS A 9 -21.03 -4.81 -9.52
N LEU A 10 -20.50 -6.00 -9.33
CA LEU A 10 -19.15 -6.19 -8.80
C LEU A 10 -18.13 -6.00 -9.93
N TRP A 11 -17.20 -5.08 -9.72
CA TRP A 11 -16.14 -4.78 -10.65
C TRP A 11 -14.96 -5.75 -10.47
N THR A 12 -14.28 -6.02 -11.60
CA THR A 12 -13.06 -6.84 -11.63
C THR A 12 -11.86 -6.00 -12.08
N SER A 13 -10.65 -6.51 -11.85
CA SER A 13 -9.42 -5.87 -12.35
C SER A 13 -9.45 -5.74 -13.88
N ASP A 14 -10.04 -6.70 -14.59
CA ASP A 14 -10.20 -6.60 -16.05
C ASP A 14 -11.15 -5.45 -16.45
N ASP A 15 -12.24 -5.22 -15.69
CA ASP A 15 -13.12 -4.06 -15.89
C ASP A 15 -12.38 -2.75 -15.61
N LEU A 16 -11.63 -2.68 -14.50
CA LEU A 16 -10.86 -1.50 -14.10
C LEU A 16 -9.88 -1.09 -15.21
N PHE A 17 -9.09 -2.05 -15.69
CA PHE A 17 -8.07 -1.78 -16.70
C PHE A 17 -8.64 -1.63 -18.14
N ALA A 18 -9.92 -1.99 -18.37
CA ALA A 18 -10.63 -1.69 -19.60
C ALA A 18 -11.05 -0.20 -19.69
N LEU A 19 -11.12 0.49 -18.56
CA LEU A 19 -11.42 1.91 -18.55
C LEU A 19 -10.32 2.72 -19.26
N ARG A 20 -10.71 3.80 -19.89
CA ARG A 20 -9.72 4.71 -20.52
C ARG A 20 -8.87 5.35 -19.42
N PRO A 21 -7.53 5.33 -19.54
CA PRO A 21 -6.66 6.04 -18.62
C PRO A 21 -7.06 7.52 -18.53
N SER A 22 -7.07 8.06 -17.32
CA SER A 22 -7.36 9.48 -17.07
C SER A 22 -6.16 10.12 -16.38
N LYS A 23 -5.80 11.33 -16.80
CA LYS A 23 -4.82 12.17 -16.11
C LYS A 23 -5.43 12.97 -14.94
N LYS A 24 -6.75 12.85 -14.75
CA LYS A 24 -7.50 13.66 -13.79
C LYS A 24 -8.14 12.85 -12.68
N VAL A 25 -8.22 11.52 -12.87
CA VAL A 25 -8.92 10.62 -11.95
C VAL A 25 -8.09 9.37 -11.75
N ASP A 26 -7.75 9.10 -10.51
CA ASP A 26 -7.22 7.81 -10.05
C ASP A 26 -8.36 6.87 -9.76
N ARG A 27 -8.15 5.57 -10.03
CA ARG A 27 -9.17 4.54 -9.93
C ARG A 27 -8.62 3.29 -9.28
N TRP A 28 -9.39 2.74 -8.35
CA TRP A 28 -9.04 1.46 -7.72
C TRP A 28 -10.31 0.65 -7.43
N LEU A 29 -10.12 -0.60 -7.07
CA LEU A 29 -11.21 -1.46 -6.64
C LEU A 29 -11.09 -1.71 -5.14
N PHE A 30 -12.20 -1.59 -4.46
CA PHE A 30 -12.30 -1.89 -3.05
C PHE A 30 -13.52 -2.80 -2.82
N ARG A 31 -13.28 -4.06 -2.48
CA ARG A 31 -14.33 -5.09 -2.28
C ARG A 31 -15.33 -5.15 -3.45
N GLY A 32 -14.85 -5.09 -4.69
CA GLY A 32 -15.66 -5.12 -5.91
C GLY A 32 -16.34 -3.81 -6.28
N GLU A 33 -16.12 -2.75 -5.55
CA GLU A 33 -16.60 -1.41 -5.87
C GLU A 33 -15.53 -0.60 -6.58
N LEU A 34 -15.91 0.08 -7.67
CA LEU A 34 -15.03 1.06 -8.31
C LEU A 34 -15.01 2.34 -7.48
N ARG A 35 -13.84 2.68 -6.96
CA ARG A 35 -13.59 3.96 -6.30
C ARG A 35 -12.79 4.88 -7.23
N GLU A 36 -13.04 6.17 -7.12
CA GLU A 36 -12.40 7.20 -7.91
C GLU A 36 -12.01 8.39 -7.03
N SER A 37 -10.81 8.94 -7.25
CA SER A 37 -10.40 10.21 -6.68
C SER A 37 -9.83 11.15 -7.76
N LYS A 38 -9.81 12.46 -7.48
CA LYS A 38 -9.10 13.39 -8.35
C LYS A 38 -7.60 13.20 -8.17
N VAL A 39 -6.89 13.09 -9.30
CA VAL A 39 -5.42 13.15 -9.27
C VAL A 39 -5.00 14.51 -8.73
N THR A 40 -4.30 14.52 -7.61
CA THR A 40 -3.67 15.71 -7.03
C THR A 40 -2.18 15.70 -7.35
N LYS A 41 -1.56 16.89 -7.35
CA LYS A 41 -0.10 16.95 -7.41
C LYS A 41 0.47 16.41 -6.11
N ARG A 42 1.47 15.55 -6.20
CA ARG A 42 2.20 15.08 -5.02
C ARG A 42 3.01 16.22 -4.43
N TYR A 43 2.97 16.36 -3.11
CA TYR A 43 3.81 17.31 -2.39
C TYR A 43 5.26 16.81 -2.36
N PRO A 44 6.25 17.74 -2.35
CA PRO A 44 7.66 17.35 -2.29
C PRO A 44 7.98 16.46 -1.08
N SER A 45 7.41 16.78 0.10
CA SER A 45 7.58 15.96 1.31
C SER A 45 7.09 14.52 1.12
N HIS A 46 5.88 14.33 0.58
CA HIS A 46 5.35 13.00 0.27
C HIS A 46 6.31 12.24 -0.66
N SER A 47 6.71 12.86 -1.78
CA SER A 47 7.57 12.19 -2.76
C SER A 47 8.96 11.85 -2.20
N ALA A 48 9.54 12.73 -1.38
CA ALA A 48 10.81 12.47 -0.71
C ALA A 48 10.68 11.30 0.28
N THR A 49 9.62 11.29 1.10
CA THR A 49 9.35 10.21 2.05
C THR A 49 9.17 8.86 1.36
N VAL A 50 8.44 8.82 0.23
CA VAL A 50 8.30 7.59 -0.59
C VAL A 50 9.67 7.09 -1.06
N VAL A 51 10.52 7.98 -1.57
CA VAL A 51 11.88 7.62 -2.03
C VAL A 51 12.74 7.13 -0.88
N ASN A 52 12.77 7.83 0.26
CA ASN A 52 13.57 7.46 1.41
C ASN A 52 13.13 6.09 1.98
N CYS A 53 11.84 5.89 2.15
CA CYS A 53 11.27 4.61 2.60
C CYS A 53 11.64 3.47 1.63
N ALA A 54 11.47 3.68 0.33
CA ALA A 54 11.83 2.69 -0.68
C ALA A 54 13.33 2.38 -0.67
N ALA A 55 14.19 3.38 -0.48
CA ALA A 55 15.64 3.21 -0.40
C ALA A 55 16.05 2.40 0.84
N ILE A 56 15.47 2.67 2.00
CA ILE A 56 15.68 1.90 3.23
C ILE A 56 15.36 0.42 2.98
N PHE A 57 14.18 0.11 2.47
CA PHE A 57 13.79 -1.27 2.18
C PHE A 57 14.65 -1.90 1.08
N PHE A 58 14.96 -1.18 0.02
CA PHE A 58 15.76 -1.70 -1.08
C PHE A 58 17.17 -2.09 -0.60
N ASN A 59 17.80 -1.24 0.21
CA ASN A 59 19.12 -1.52 0.78
C ASN A 59 19.07 -2.73 1.71
N TRP A 60 18.08 -2.80 2.60
CA TRP A 60 17.90 -3.91 3.52
C TRP A 60 17.60 -5.23 2.79
N VAL A 61 16.64 -5.26 1.83
CA VAL A 61 16.32 -6.49 1.08
C VAL A 61 17.55 -7.09 0.41
N ARG A 62 18.50 -6.26 -0.05
CA ARG A 62 19.74 -6.74 -0.68
C ARG A 62 20.67 -7.48 0.28
N THR A 63 20.52 -7.29 1.58
CA THR A 63 21.30 -8.03 2.58
C THR A 63 20.72 -9.41 2.87
N LEU A 64 19.46 -9.68 2.47
CA LEU A 64 18.80 -10.94 2.72
C LEU A 64 19.25 -12.03 1.74
N PRO A 65 19.21 -13.32 2.14
CA PRO A 65 19.50 -14.43 1.24
C PRO A 65 18.45 -14.56 0.14
N LEU A 66 18.81 -15.22 -0.95
CA LEU A 66 17.87 -15.56 -2.03
C LEU A 66 17.10 -16.86 -1.69
N PRO A 67 15.82 -16.99 -2.12
CA PRO A 67 15.01 -16.00 -2.82
C PRO A 67 14.51 -14.91 -1.87
N ARG A 68 14.46 -13.67 -2.35
CA ARG A 68 13.99 -12.53 -1.56
C ARG A 68 12.85 -11.79 -2.25
N GLY A 69 12.06 -11.04 -1.47
CA GLY A 69 11.00 -10.16 -1.97
C GLY A 69 11.54 -9.02 -2.83
N ARG A 70 10.62 -8.23 -3.38
CA ARG A 70 10.93 -7.03 -4.16
C ARG A 70 10.28 -5.82 -3.51
N VAL A 71 10.98 -4.70 -3.55
CA VAL A 71 10.45 -3.39 -3.18
C VAL A 71 9.81 -2.76 -4.41
N TYR A 72 8.62 -2.26 -4.25
CA TYR A 72 7.89 -1.47 -5.25
C TYR A 72 7.64 -0.09 -4.68
N ALA A 73 7.67 0.94 -5.51
CA ALA A 73 7.34 2.32 -5.14
C ALA A 73 6.62 3.02 -6.29
N GLY A 74 5.76 4.02 -5.97
CA GLY A 74 5.06 4.82 -6.96
C GLY A 74 3.67 4.30 -7.32
N GLU A 75 2.86 3.97 -6.34
CA GLU A 75 1.45 3.55 -6.50
C GLU A 75 1.29 2.31 -7.38
N VAL A 76 2.05 1.28 -7.08
CA VAL A 76 1.97 0.02 -7.84
C VAL A 76 0.71 -0.73 -7.45
N TYR A 77 -0.05 -1.16 -8.46
CA TYR A 77 -1.27 -1.94 -8.24
C TYR A 77 -0.97 -3.32 -7.66
N PHE A 78 -1.64 -3.61 -6.54
CA PHE A 78 -1.71 -4.94 -5.92
C PHE A 78 -3.16 -5.42 -5.91
N ARG A 79 -3.44 -6.59 -6.49
CA ARG A 79 -4.71 -7.26 -6.32
C ARG A 79 -4.65 -8.11 -5.05
N ILE A 80 -5.00 -7.50 -3.93
CA ILE A 80 -4.88 -8.11 -2.61
C ILE A 80 -6.01 -9.08 -2.27
N ARG A 81 -7.18 -8.94 -2.91
CA ARG A 81 -8.35 -9.80 -2.74
C ARG A 81 -8.91 -10.17 -4.11
N GLN A 82 -9.40 -11.41 -4.27
CA GLN A 82 -9.91 -11.91 -5.54
C GLN A 82 -11.44 -11.97 -5.62
N ASN A 83 -12.15 -12.10 -4.50
CA ASN A 83 -13.61 -12.19 -4.50
C ASN A 83 -14.21 -11.65 -3.19
N PRO A 84 -14.96 -10.53 -3.23
CA PRO A 84 -14.96 -9.55 -4.31
C PRO A 84 -13.58 -8.90 -4.47
N GLU A 85 -13.22 -8.48 -5.69
CA GLU A 85 -11.86 -7.99 -5.94
C GLU A 85 -11.53 -6.68 -5.22
N THR A 86 -10.34 -6.65 -4.60
CA THR A 86 -9.67 -5.41 -4.16
C THR A 86 -8.36 -5.29 -4.92
N ASN A 87 -8.21 -4.20 -5.69
CA ASN A 87 -7.01 -3.89 -6.47
C ASN A 87 -6.68 -2.42 -6.27
N VAL A 88 -5.62 -2.15 -5.54
CA VAL A 88 -5.25 -0.83 -5.01
C VAL A 88 -3.83 -0.45 -5.39
N GLY A 89 -3.58 0.84 -5.58
CA GLY A 89 -2.23 1.40 -5.63
C GLY A 89 -1.67 1.51 -4.22
N ILE A 90 -0.40 1.15 -4.02
CA ILE A 90 0.32 1.26 -2.75
C ILE A 90 1.56 2.09 -2.98
N ASP A 91 1.80 3.10 -2.13
CA ASP A 91 2.93 4.04 -2.29
C ASP A 91 4.28 3.32 -2.23
N VAL A 92 4.50 2.49 -1.20
CA VAL A 92 5.67 1.59 -1.12
C VAL A 92 5.21 0.22 -0.63
N ALA A 93 5.62 -0.83 -1.31
CA ALA A 93 5.27 -2.19 -0.92
C ALA A 93 6.49 -3.12 -0.98
N LEU A 94 6.50 -4.09 -0.07
CA LEU A 94 7.45 -5.21 -0.09
C LEU A 94 6.70 -6.50 -0.42
N SER A 95 6.99 -7.10 -1.57
CA SER A 95 6.41 -8.40 -1.92
C SER A 95 7.11 -9.55 -1.20
N THR A 96 6.43 -10.69 -1.12
CA THR A 96 7.08 -11.96 -0.78
C THR A 96 7.87 -12.49 -1.98
N PRO A 97 8.83 -13.41 -1.79
CA PRO A 97 9.55 -14.04 -2.90
C PRO A 97 8.66 -14.83 -3.88
N ALA A 98 7.52 -15.31 -3.40
CA ALA A 98 6.59 -16.12 -4.19
C ALA A 98 5.66 -15.29 -5.09
N GLN A 99 5.47 -14.01 -4.79
CA GLN A 99 4.54 -13.16 -5.54
C GLN A 99 5.04 -12.88 -6.95
N LYS A 100 4.11 -12.90 -7.91
CA LYS A 100 4.40 -12.70 -9.33
C LYS A 100 3.66 -11.47 -9.86
N THR A 101 4.33 -10.72 -10.70
CA THR A 101 3.69 -9.68 -11.48
C THR A 101 2.87 -10.32 -12.60
N GLN A 102 1.59 -9.96 -12.67
CA GLN A 102 0.70 -10.30 -13.78
C GLN A 102 0.76 -9.16 -14.81
N THR A 103 1.20 -9.47 -16.00
CA THR A 103 1.25 -8.50 -17.09
C THR A 103 0.29 -8.93 -18.18
N LYS A 104 -0.78 -8.19 -18.36
CA LYS A 104 -1.68 -8.26 -19.52
C LYS A 104 -1.41 -7.05 -20.43
N LYS A 105 -1.76 -7.10 -21.73
CA LYS A 105 -1.43 -6.08 -22.76
C LYS A 105 -1.66 -4.60 -22.34
N LYS A 106 -2.50 -4.33 -21.33
CA LYS A 106 -2.81 -2.97 -20.85
C LYS A 106 -2.89 -2.86 -19.32
N ALA A 107 -2.56 -3.92 -18.62
CA ALA A 107 -2.70 -3.98 -17.17
C ALA A 107 -1.52 -4.73 -16.56
N SER A 108 -0.94 -4.15 -15.55
CA SER A 108 0.10 -4.80 -14.77
C SER A 108 -0.20 -4.61 -13.30
N PHE A 109 -0.22 -5.70 -12.54
CA PHE A 109 -0.41 -5.68 -11.10
C PHE A 109 0.34 -6.84 -10.46
N VAL A 110 0.66 -6.71 -9.19
CA VAL A 110 1.18 -7.81 -8.36
C VAL A 110 -0.02 -8.58 -7.78
N ASP A 111 -0.03 -9.89 -7.90
CA ASP A 111 -1.13 -10.72 -7.41
C ASP A 111 -0.86 -11.19 -5.98
N GLY A 112 -1.83 -10.98 -5.11
CA GLY A 112 -1.76 -11.28 -3.69
C GLY A 112 -1.31 -10.10 -2.82
N ALA A 113 -1.62 -10.18 -1.51
CA ALA A 113 -1.25 -9.16 -0.53
C ALA A 113 0.27 -9.09 -0.35
N PRO A 114 0.89 -7.90 -0.33
CA PRO A 114 2.32 -7.76 -0.05
C PRO A 114 2.65 -8.19 1.38
N LEU A 115 3.92 -8.44 1.67
CA LEU A 115 4.38 -8.66 3.05
C LEU A 115 4.17 -7.41 3.89
N LEU A 116 4.45 -6.23 3.30
CA LEU A 116 4.35 -4.93 3.93
C LEU A 116 3.78 -3.93 2.93
N ALA A 117 2.83 -3.11 3.38
CA ALA A 117 2.26 -1.98 2.66
C ALA A 117 2.56 -0.69 3.42
N VAL A 118 2.95 0.35 2.69
CA VAL A 118 3.21 1.69 3.22
C VAL A 118 2.37 2.69 2.47
N GLU A 119 1.65 3.51 3.22
CA GLU A 119 0.95 4.70 2.73
C GLU A 119 1.59 5.94 3.33
N VAL A 120 1.93 6.90 2.50
CA VAL A 120 2.48 8.19 2.90
C VAL A 120 1.37 9.22 2.82
N LEU A 121 1.04 9.84 3.94
CA LEU A 121 -0.09 10.76 4.03
C LEU A 121 0.10 12.02 3.18
N SER A 122 -1.00 12.44 2.60
CA SER A 122 -1.17 13.71 1.91
C SER A 122 -2.20 14.59 2.63
N PRO A 123 -2.15 15.93 2.53
CA PRO A 123 -3.07 16.81 3.27
C PRO A 123 -4.56 16.65 2.93
N TYR A 124 -4.86 15.96 1.86
CA TYR A 124 -6.24 15.75 1.39
C TYR A 124 -6.77 14.34 1.65
N ASP A 125 -5.97 13.48 2.27
CA ASP A 125 -6.39 12.13 2.60
C ASP A 125 -7.48 12.19 3.68
N LYS A 126 -8.48 11.34 3.51
CA LYS A 126 -9.56 11.25 4.46
C LYS A 126 -9.27 10.13 5.45
N VAL A 127 -9.39 10.42 6.72
CA VAL A 127 -9.17 9.45 7.81
C VAL A 127 -9.93 8.14 7.53
N LYS A 128 -11.21 8.24 7.13
CA LYS A 128 -11.99 7.05 6.81
C LYS A 128 -11.40 6.19 5.69
N ASP A 129 -10.86 6.80 4.64
CA ASP A 129 -10.29 6.03 3.51
C ASP A 129 -8.98 5.34 3.94
N ILE A 130 -8.21 5.96 4.85
CA ILE A 130 -7.01 5.38 5.47
C ILE A 130 -7.38 4.20 6.36
N ASP A 131 -8.36 4.38 7.25
CA ASP A 131 -8.84 3.32 8.15
C ASP A 131 -9.39 2.12 7.36
N ASP A 132 -10.21 2.38 6.32
CA ASP A 132 -10.72 1.34 5.42
C ASP A 132 -9.56 0.57 4.74
N ALA A 133 -8.51 1.27 4.32
CA ALA A 133 -7.34 0.65 3.67
C ALA A 133 -6.54 -0.20 4.66
N ILE A 134 -6.27 0.29 5.87
CA ILE A 134 -5.57 -0.45 6.91
C ILE A 134 -6.30 -1.76 7.22
N GLU A 135 -7.62 -1.67 7.47
CA GLU A 135 -8.46 -2.84 7.77
C GLU A 135 -8.38 -3.86 6.61
N GLU A 136 -8.59 -3.40 5.38
CA GLU A 136 -8.59 -4.29 4.20
C GLU A 136 -7.23 -4.95 3.98
N TYR A 137 -6.12 -4.21 4.15
CA TYR A 137 -4.77 -4.75 3.98
C TYR A 137 -4.49 -5.86 5.01
N LEU A 138 -4.79 -5.62 6.27
CA LEU A 138 -4.61 -6.60 7.34
C LEU A 138 -5.50 -7.83 7.16
N ASP A 139 -6.76 -7.63 6.74
CA ASP A 139 -7.70 -8.72 6.45
C ASP A 139 -7.27 -9.57 5.25
N CYS A 140 -6.59 -8.96 4.29
CA CYS A 140 -6.03 -9.68 3.14
C CYS A 140 -4.69 -10.37 3.42
N GLY A 141 -4.13 -10.22 4.63
CA GLY A 141 -2.92 -10.91 5.06
C GLY A 141 -1.62 -10.13 4.86
N VAL A 142 -1.69 -8.80 4.70
CA VAL A 142 -0.51 -7.94 4.85
C VAL A 142 -0.03 -8.05 6.30
N ALA A 143 1.25 -8.38 6.50
CA ALA A 143 1.78 -8.61 7.85
C ALA A 143 1.95 -7.30 8.63
N GLU A 144 2.35 -6.23 7.94
CA GLU A 144 2.50 -4.90 8.52
C GLU A 144 1.98 -3.83 7.55
N VAL A 145 1.20 -2.89 8.07
CA VAL A 145 0.79 -1.67 7.36
C VAL A 145 1.43 -0.48 8.05
N TRP A 146 2.17 0.31 7.30
CA TRP A 146 2.83 1.51 7.79
C TRP A 146 2.12 2.75 7.26
N ILE A 147 1.74 3.64 8.15
CA ILE A 147 1.24 4.97 7.81
C ILE A 147 2.33 5.98 8.20
N ILE A 148 2.87 6.67 7.20
CA ILE A 148 3.92 7.66 7.41
C ILE A 148 3.32 9.05 7.21
N ASP A 149 3.40 9.89 8.24
CA ASP A 149 3.01 11.29 8.16
C ASP A 149 4.26 12.17 7.96
N PRO A 150 4.47 12.72 6.74
CA PRO A 150 5.62 13.58 6.47
C PRO A 150 5.49 14.98 7.04
N TYR A 151 4.32 15.36 7.58
CA TYR A 151 4.07 16.69 8.16
C TYR A 151 4.35 16.70 9.66
N ASP A 152 3.89 15.66 10.35
CA ASP A 152 4.17 15.45 11.78
C ASP A 152 5.46 14.63 11.99
N GLU A 153 6.10 14.18 10.91
CA GLU A 153 7.34 13.39 10.92
C GLU A 153 7.24 12.14 11.82
N THR A 154 6.18 11.35 11.59
CA THR A 154 5.87 10.16 12.38
C THR A 154 5.62 8.93 11.52
N LEU A 155 5.82 7.76 12.11
CA LEU A 155 5.44 6.46 11.56
C LEU A 155 4.47 5.78 12.53
N THR A 156 3.30 5.36 12.05
CA THR A 156 2.41 4.47 12.78
C THR A 156 2.36 3.11 12.09
N LEU A 157 2.61 2.07 12.84
CA LEU A 157 2.67 0.69 12.35
C LEU A 157 1.48 -0.11 12.88
N TYR A 158 0.76 -0.74 11.96
CA TYR A 158 -0.39 -1.58 12.25
C TYR A 158 -0.09 -3.05 11.94
N ARG A 159 -0.54 -3.93 12.82
CA ARG A 159 -0.52 -5.39 12.67
C ARG A 159 -1.87 -5.95 13.06
N LYS A 160 -2.26 -7.08 12.47
CA LYS A 160 -3.50 -7.74 12.84
C LYS A 160 -3.48 -8.14 14.32
N ASP A 161 -4.60 -7.91 15.01
CA ASP A 161 -4.82 -8.27 16.42
C ASP A 161 -3.78 -7.69 17.41
N ARG A 162 -3.16 -6.55 17.07
CA ARG A 162 -2.25 -5.81 17.95
C ARG A 162 -2.58 -4.32 17.96
N GLU A 163 -2.31 -3.68 19.08
CA GLU A 163 -2.36 -2.22 19.17
C GLU A 163 -1.35 -1.58 18.21
N PRO A 164 -1.71 -0.47 17.56
CA PRO A 164 -0.77 0.27 16.72
C PRO A 164 0.47 0.72 17.48
N ALA A 165 1.63 0.60 16.87
CA ALA A 165 2.88 1.11 17.42
C ALA A 165 3.23 2.45 16.76
N PHE A 166 3.44 3.48 17.59
CA PHE A 166 3.74 4.83 17.16
C PHE A 166 5.22 5.16 17.35
N TYR A 167 5.84 5.74 16.34
CA TYR A 167 7.25 6.11 16.31
C TYR A 167 7.40 7.58 15.90
N PRO A 168 7.78 8.49 16.80
CA PRO A 168 8.16 9.84 16.45
C PRO A 168 9.53 9.86 15.76
N LYS A 169 9.87 10.97 15.11
CA LYS A 169 11.14 11.19 14.40
C LYS A 169 12.38 10.89 15.22
N SER A 170 12.32 11.10 16.55
CA SER A 170 13.45 10.87 17.49
C SER A 170 13.81 9.40 17.68
N ASP A 171 12.91 8.50 17.31
CA ASP A 171 13.04 7.09 17.61
C ASP A 171 13.87 6.34 16.57
N THR A 172 14.28 5.14 16.93
CA THR A 172 14.87 4.16 16.03
C THR A 172 13.89 3.03 15.81
N PHE A 173 13.59 2.73 14.55
CA PHE A 173 12.80 1.55 14.20
C PHE A 173 13.65 0.29 14.33
N ILE A 174 13.06 -0.74 14.93
CA ILE A 174 13.63 -2.09 14.97
C ILE A 174 12.57 -3.06 14.45
N GLY A 175 12.87 -3.71 13.34
CA GLY A 175 11.97 -4.65 12.67
C GLY A 175 11.69 -5.89 13.49
N ASP A 176 10.44 -6.39 13.38
CA ASP A 176 10.08 -7.70 13.93
C ASP A 176 10.92 -8.79 13.24
N PRO A 177 11.68 -9.62 14.00
CA PRO A 177 12.52 -10.67 13.40
C PRO A 177 11.77 -11.67 12.52
N ALA A 178 10.45 -11.82 12.72
CA ALA A 178 9.63 -12.72 11.91
C ALA A 178 9.20 -12.11 10.57
N VAL A 179 9.15 -10.76 10.47
CA VAL A 179 8.67 -10.04 9.28
C VAL A 179 9.80 -9.31 8.59
N LEU A 180 10.59 -8.54 9.35
CA LEU A 180 11.66 -7.65 8.85
C LEU A 180 12.98 -7.94 9.59
N PRO A 181 13.56 -9.14 9.46
CA PRO A 181 14.72 -9.57 10.24
C PRO A 181 15.93 -8.67 10.02
N GLY A 182 16.40 -8.06 11.11
CA GLY A 182 17.59 -7.20 11.11
C GLY A 182 17.42 -5.82 10.46
N LEU A 183 16.21 -5.45 10.04
CA LEU A 183 15.93 -4.08 9.62
C LEU A 183 15.98 -3.16 10.85
N THR A 184 16.84 -2.16 10.81
CA THR A 184 16.90 -1.10 11.82
C THR A 184 17.34 0.20 11.17
N PHE A 185 16.69 1.30 11.53
CA PHE A 185 17.05 2.63 11.04
C PHE A 185 16.45 3.74 11.94
N PRO A 186 17.07 4.92 12.04
CA PRO A 186 16.47 6.09 12.67
C PRO A 186 15.24 6.54 11.90
N ILE A 187 14.11 6.78 12.58
CA ILE A 187 12.87 7.26 11.93
C ILE A 187 13.13 8.57 11.16
N ALA A 188 14.04 9.40 11.63
CA ALA A 188 14.44 10.63 10.94
C ALA A 188 14.89 10.43 9.48
N GLU A 189 15.38 9.25 9.11
CA GLU A 189 15.80 8.96 7.73
C GLU A 189 14.64 8.93 6.72
N LEU A 190 13.41 8.74 7.19
CA LEU A 190 12.21 8.82 6.36
C LEU A 190 11.94 10.25 5.85
N PHE A 191 12.44 11.27 6.54
CA PHE A 191 12.06 12.67 6.35
C PHE A 191 13.23 13.59 5.91
N GLN A 192 14.31 12.99 5.42
CA GLN A 192 15.48 13.75 4.94
C GLN A 192 15.33 14.22 3.49
#